data_41c1c55a029f765567dd690ae7b14fd4
#
_entry.id   41c1c55a029f765567dd690ae7b14fd4
#
_cell.length_a   1.000
_cell.length_b   1.000
_cell.length_c   1.000
_cell.angle_alpha   90.00
_cell.angle_beta   90.00
_cell.angle_gamma   90.00
#
_symmetry.space_group_name_H-M   'P 1'
#
loop_
_entity.id
_entity.type
_entity.pdbx_description
1 polymer ?
#
loop_
_entity_poly.entity_id
_entity_poly.type
_entity_poly.pdbx_seq_one_letter_code
_entity_poly.pdbx_strand_id
1 'polypeptide(L)'
;MSIKLQLALDFVDLHRALLVAEKAVPAGVDWVEAGTPLIKSEGLDAVRELKRRFPDKTIVADMKVMDAGRIEVEAAAKAGAHLIDVLAAASDATILECVQAGKNYGAKIVVDLIAVPDPVARARQVEALGVDYITVHVPIDEQMRAQDPFATLKAVSEAVSVPVGVAGGINSETAAQAVAHGAAYVIVGGAITKAKDPEAATRELRRALDEGAVIPTDLFKRAGEAEILRVLSMVSAANLSDALHRAGVLEGIRPLFPGIRLVGRALTVRTYPGDWAKPVEAIDAAQPGEVLVIDAGGVGPAIWGELATHSALQKGVAGIVVDGAIRDAGDIMRLQFPVFTRLVMPNAGEPRGFGEIGVPIRIGATRVETGDYLVGDDDGVTVLPQRLAVEYANRAMDVLEKENRIREEIKEGRTLAQVTDLLRWEKKI
;
A
#
# COMPACT_ATOMS: atom_id res chain seq x y z
N MET A 1 23.42 3.70 23.07
CA MET A 1 22.02 3.86 23.58
C MET A 1 21.13 2.86 22.84
N SER A 2 20.14 2.26 23.49
CA SER A 2 19.18 1.40 22.78
C SER A 2 18.32 2.25 21.84
N ILE A 3 18.13 1.78 20.61
CA ILE A 3 17.26 2.42 19.60
C ILE A 3 15.83 2.47 20.13
N LYS A 4 15.14 3.59 19.97
CA LYS A 4 13.76 3.74 20.38
C LYS A 4 12.81 3.26 19.29
N LEU A 5 11.84 2.45 19.67
CA LEU A 5 10.72 2.04 18.83
C LEU A 5 9.51 2.93 19.15
N GLN A 6 9.09 3.75 18.18
CA GLN A 6 7.92 4.59 18.26
C GLN A 6 6.78 3.95 17.46
N LEU A 7 5.64 3.78 18.11
CA LEU A 7 4.41 3.29 17.47
C LEU A 7 3.56 4.46 17.02
N ALA A 8 3.37 4.62 15.72
CA ALA A 8 2.47 5.63 15.16
C ALA A 8 1.04 5.08 15.03
N LEU A 9 0.09 5.71 15.73
CA LEU A 9 -1.32 5.34 15.74
C LEU A 9 -2.11 6.22 14.76
N ASP A 10 -1.98 5.89 13.46
CA ASP A 10 -2.66 6.60 12.36
C ASP A 10 -4.10 6.08 12.15
N PHE A 11 -4.91 6.16 13.18
CA PHE A 11 -6.34 5.82 13.17
C PHE A 11 -7.19 7.09 13.12
N VAL A 12 -8.45 6.93 12.75
CA VAL A 12 -9.49 7.98 12.90
C VAL A 12 -10.42 7.71 14.10
N ASP A 13 -10.19 6.61 14.80
CA ASP A 13 -10.96 6.15 15.95
C ASP A 13 -10.04 5.82 17.12
N LEU A 14 -10.24 6.51 18.25
CA LEU A 14 -9.41 6.35 19.44
C LEU A 14 -9.51 4.94 20.05
N HIS A 15 -10.69 4.34 20.03
CA HIS A 15 -10.87 3.01 20.62
C HIS A 15 -10.07 1.96 19.83
N ARG A 16 -10.08 2.02 18.49
CA ARG A 16 -9.27 1.14 17.65
C ARG A 16 -7.77 1.36 17.86
N ALA A 17 -7.35 2.62 17.97
CA ALA A 17 -5.95 2.94 18.28
C ALA A 17 -5.50 2.32 19.60
N LEU A 18 -6.33 2.43 20.65
CA LEU A 18 -6.06 1.85 21.96
C LEU A 18 -5.97 0.32 21.93
N LEU A 19 -6.86 -0.38 21.22
CA LEU A 19 -6.81 -1.84 21.09
C LEU A 19 -5.50 -2.35 20.49
N VAL A 20 -4.96 -1.63 19.51
CA VAL A 20 -3.65 -1.98 18.95
C VAL A 20 -2.53 -1.62 19.92
N ALA A 21 -2.57 -0.44 20.53
CA ALA A 21 -1.56 -0.01 21.47
C ALA A 21 -1.46 -0.92 22.69
N GLU A 22 -2.59 -1.42 23.23
CA GLU A 22 -2.62 -2.37 24.36
C GLU A 22 -1.90 -3.69 24.07
N LYS A 23 -1.91 -4.16 22.81
CA LYS A 23 -1.16 -5.35 22.37
C LYS A 23 0.31 -5.02 22.08
N ALA A 24 0.59 -3.92 21.42
CA ALA A 24 1.91 -3.56 20.94
C ALA A 24 2.83 -2.98 22.04
N VAL A 25 2.31 -2.13 22.91
CA VAL A 25 3.15 -1.42 23.93
C VAL A 25 3.88 -2.37 24.87
N PRO A 26 3.24 -3.42 25.44
CA PRO A 26 3.95 -4.38 26.28
C PRO A 26 4.98 -5.22 25.52
N ALA A 27 4.85 -5.33 24.21
CA ALA A 27 5.73 -6.14 23.36
C ALA A 27 7.07 -5.45 22.99
N GLY A 28 7.29 -4.19 23.42
CA GLY A 28 8.59 -3.53 23.28
C GLY A 28 8.57 -2.13 22.66
N VAL A 29 7.41 -1.47 22.61
CA VAL A 29 7.31 -0.06 22.21
C VAL A 29 7.87 0.84 23.32
N ASP A 30 8.72 1.81 22.93
CA ASP A 30 9.26 2.82 23.84
C ASP A 30 8.39 4.09 23.86
N TRP A 31 7.96 4.56 22.70
CA TRP A 31 7.21 5.79 22.49
C TRP A 31 5.87 5.52 21.80
N VAL A 32 4.81 6.13 22.29
CA VAL A 32 3.45 5.95 21.75
C VAL A 32 3.00 7.28 21.14
N GLU A 33 2.69 7.26 19.86
CA GLU A 33 2.34 8.45 19.11
C GLU A 33 0.84 8.50 18.82
N ALA A 34 0.22 9.61 19.19
CA ALA A 34 -1.05 10.01 18.59
C ALA A 34 -0.77 10.57 17.19
N GLY A 35 -1.03 9.78 16.16
CA GLY A 35 -0.78 10.17 14.77
C GLY A 35 -1.65 11.35 14.34
N THR A 36 -1.23 12.07 13.30
CA THR A 36 -1.96 13.24 12.78
C THR A 36 -3.42 12.93 12.47
N PRO A 37 -3.79 11.80 11.82
CA PRO A 37 -5.19 11.47 11.56
C PRO A 37 -6.01 11.31 12.85
N LEU A 38 -5.42 10.73 13.89
CA LEU A 38 -6.07 10.51 15.18
C LEU A 38 -6.33 11.84 15.90
N ILE A 39 -5.33 12.72 15.94
CA ILE A 39 -5.50 14.06 16.54
C ILE A 39 -6.54 14.87 15.78
N LYS A 40 -6.55 14.82 14.45
CA LYS A 40 -7.52 15.54 13.62
C LYS A 40 -8.96 15.03 13.80
N SER A 41 -9.12 13.74 14.07
CA SER A 41 -10.43 13.12 14.26
C SER A 41 -10.98 13.28 15.71
N GLU A 42 -10.09 13.09 16.71
CA GLU A 42 -10.49 13.00 18.13
C GLU A 42 -10.05 14.21 18.97
N GLY A 43 -9.26 15.11 18.38
CA GLY A 43 -8.65 16.20 19.11
C GLY A 43 -7.56 15.72 20.08
N LEU A 44 -7.16 16.60 20.99
CA LEU A 44 -6.14 16.30 22.01
C LEU A 44 -6.62 15.33 23.11
N ASP A 45 -7.89 14.90 23.07
CA ASP A 45 -8.36 13.82 23.95
C ASP A 45 -7.67 12.51 23.65
N ALA A 46 -7.25 12.29 22.39
CA ALA A 46 -6.38 11.16 22.02
C ALA A 46 -5.08 11.16 22.81
N VAL A 47 -4.40 12.31 22.92
CA VAL A 47 -3.16 12.46 23.69
C VAL A 47 -3.39 12.22 25.18
N ARG A 48 -4.46 12.81 25.75
CA ARG A 48 -4.83 12.63 27.17
C ARG A 48 -5.07 11.16 27.50
N GLU A 49 -5.81 10.46 26.64
CA GLU A 49 -6.15 9.06 26.88
C GLU A 49 -4.93 8.14 26.72
N LEU A 50 -4.05 8.36 25.74
CA LEU A 50 -2.80 7.65 25.63
C LEU A 50 -1.91 7.86 26.86
N LYS A 51 -1.78 9.11 27.34
CA LYS A 51 -1.03 9.40 28.57
C LYS A 51 -1.63 8.70 29.80
N ARG A 52 -2.94 8.67 29.92
CA ARG A 52 -3.64 7.99 31.00
C ARG A 52 -3.45 6.47 30.94
N ARG A 53 -3.48 5.88 29.76
CA ARG A 53 -3.37 4.42 29.54
C ARG A 53 -1.95 3.93 29.67
N PHE A 54 -0.96 4.72 29.25
CA PHE A 54 0.46 4.37 29.23
C PHE A 54 1.29 5.43 30.00
N PRO A 55 1.09 5.59 31.32
CA PRO A 55 1.69 6.66 32.10
C PRO A 55 3.22 6.65 32.11
N ASP A 56 3.83 5.46 31.98
CA ASP A 56 5.27 5.25 32.00
C ASP A 56 5.94 5.36 30.63
N LYS A 57 5.14 5.58 29.56
CA LYS A 57 5.65 5.73 28.18
C LYS A 57 5.79 7.19 27.81
N THR A 58 6.73 7.45 26.92
CA THR A 58 6.82 8.74 26.24
C THR A 58 5.66 8.84 25.24
N ILE A 59 4.83 9.87 25.40
CA ILE A 59 3.73 10.16 24.48
C ILE A 59 4.18 11.21 23.49
N VAL A 60 3.97 10.93 22.21
CA VAL A 60 4.28 11.82 21.09
C VAL A 60 2.96 12.33 20.52
N ALA A 61 2.87 13.65 20.28
CA ALA A 61 1.77 14.26 19.57
C ALA A 61 2.22 14.69 18.18
N ASP A 62 1.82 13.95 17.15
CA ASP A 62 2.11 14.29 15.75
C ASP A 62 1.17 15.40 15.28
N MET A 63 1.41 16.60 15.78
CA MET A 63 0.60 17.79 15.51
C MET A 63 0.81 18.34 14.11
N LYS A 64 1.98 18.07 13.50
CA LYS A 64 2.44 18.70 12.26
C LYS A 64 2.23 20.22 12.28
N VAL A 65 2.69 20.85 13.38
CA VAL A 65 2.55 22.29 13.57
C VAL A 65 3.17 23.04 12.41
N MET A 66 2.40 23.92 11.79
CA MET A 66 2.82 24.75 10.66
C MET A 66 2.74 26.23 10.97
N ASP A 67 1.88 26.60 11.91
CA ASP A 67 1.60 27.97 12.36
C ASP A 67 1.17 27.96 13.83
N ALA A 68 1.05 29.13 14.46
CA ALA A 68 0.61 29.31 15.84
C ALA A 68 1.37 28.45 16.88
N GLY A 69 2.68 28.25 16.66
CA GLY A 69 3.54 27.28 17.37
C GLY A 69 3.40 27.27 18.87
N ARG A 70 3.38 28.46 19.52
CA ARG A 70 3.23 28.56 20.98
C ARG A 70 1.93 27.94 21.48
N ILE A 71 0.80 28.24 20.83
CA ILE A 71 -0.53 27.80 21.29
C ILE A 71 -0.70 26.29 21.10
N GLU A 72 -0.27 25.77 19.96
CA GLU A 72 -0.41 24.35 19.64
C GLU A 72 0.50 23.48 20.52
N VAL A 73 1.75 23.90 20.74
CA VAL A 73 2.67 23.19 21.64
C VAL A 73 2.19 23.24 23.08
N GLU A 74 1.73 24.41 23.57
CA GLU A 74 1.15 24.54 24.92
C GLU A 74 -0.04 23.57 25.10
N ALA A 75 -0.94 23.52 24.13
CA ALA A 75 -2.12 22.67 24.20
C ALA A 75 -1.77 21.17 24.22
N ALA A 76 -0.84 20.72 23.36
CA ALA A 76 -0.38 19.35 23.30
C ALA A 76 0.40 18.95 24.58
N ALA A 77 1.29 19.81 25.08
CA ALA A 77 2.02 19.58 26.32
C ALA A 77 1.07 19.44 27.53
N LYS A 78 0.07 20.33 27.64
CA LYS A 78 -0.95 20.27 28.69
C LYS A 78 -1.86 19.03 28.56
N ALA A 79 -2.02 18.47 27.36
CA ALA A 79 -2.69 17.21 27.14
C ALA A 79 -1.86 15.99 27.57
N GLY A 80 -0.56 16.17 27.84
CA GLY A 80 0.34 15.12 28.33
C GLY A 80 1.36 14.61 27.31
N ALA A 81 1.51 15.30 26.17
CA ALA A 81 2.57 15.00 25.22
C ALA A 81 3.94 15.35 25.81
N HIS A 82 4.91 14.45 25.62
CA HIS A 82 6.32 14.65 25.97
C HIS A 82 7.12 15.13 24.78
N LEU A 83 6.73 14.69 23.58
CA LEU A 83 7.31 15.07 22.29
C LEU A 83 6.20 15.63 21.41
N ILE A 84 6.48 16.71 20.68
CA ILE A 84 5.50 17.38 19.82
C ILE A 84 6.13 17.62 18.46
N ASP A 85 5.47 17.12 17.41
CA ASP A 85 5.98 17.21 16.05
C ASP A 85 5.58 18.53 15.38
N VAL A 86 6.60 19.16 14.79
CA VAL A 86 6.52 20.43 14.04
C VAL A 86 7.05 20.19 12.63
N LEU A 87 6.41 20.74 11.62
CA LEU A 87 6.89 20.63 10.25
C LEU A 87 8.15 21.50 10.04
N ALA A 88 9.18 20.92 9.45
CA ALA A 88 10.36 21.67 9.02
C ALA A 88 10.04 22.73 7.95
N ALA A 89 8.93 22.56 7.23
CA ALA A 89 8.41 23.52 6.27
C ALA A 89 7.84 24.80 6.92
N ALA A 90 7.58 24.78 8.23
CA ALA A 90 7.20 25.99 8.98
C ALA A 90 8.31 27.04 8.99
N SER A 91 7.92 28.29 9.22
CA SER A 91 8.89 29.38 9.32
C SER A 91 9.82 29.21 10.54
N ASP A 92 11.03 29.72 10.45
CA ASP A 92 11.97 29.73 11.59
C ASP A 92 11.37 30.38 12.83
N ALA A 93 10.59 31.45 12.65
CA ALA A 93 9.89 32.11 13.74
C ALA A 93 8.87 31.16 14.41
N THR A 94 8.11 30.41 13.66
CA THR A 94 7.17 29.41 14.21
C THR A 94 7.91 28.33 14.98
N ILE A 95 9.02 27.79 14.43
CA ILE A 95 9.83 26.76 15.09
C ILE A 95 10.44 27.29 16.39
N LEU A 96 10.94 28.51 16.40
CA LEU A 96 11.47 29.16 17.62
C LEU A 96 10.39 29.31 18.70
N GLU A 97 9.17 29.71 18.33
CA GLU A 97 8.02 29.76 19.26
C GLU A 97 7.67 28.39 19.81
N CYS A 98 7.74 27.32 18.96
CA CYS A 98 7.55 25.95 19.41
C CYS A 98 8.63 25.54 20.42
N VAL A 99 9.90 25.78 20.15
CA VAL A 99 11.03 25.46 21.04
C VAL A 99 10.87 26.19 22.38
N GLN A 100 10.53 27.49 22.34
CA GLN A 100 10.32 28.25 23.58
C GLN A 100 9.11 27.71 24.38
N ALA A 101 7.99 27.38 23.71
CA ALA A 101 6.84 26.81 24.37
C ALA A 101 7.17 25.42 24.96
N GLY A 102 7.90 24.58 24.24
CA GLY A 102 8.38 23.28 24.74
C GLY A 102 9.15 23.43 26.06
N LYS A 103 10.09 24.38 26.12
CA LYS A 103 10.84 24.69 27.36
C LYS A 103 9.91 25.16 28.49
N ASN A 104 8.93 26.00 28.19
CA ASN A 104 8.03 26.56 29.19
C ASN A 104 7.06 25.51 29.78
N TYR A 105 6.65 24.52 28.98
CA TYR A 105 5.66 23.50 29.36
C TYR A 105 6.22 22.10 29.58
N GLY A 106 7.57 21.94 29.50
CA GLY A 106 8.25 20.68 29.78
C GLY A 106 8.12 19.63 28.68
N ALA A 107 7.83 20.04 27.46
CA ALA A 107 7.82 19.17 26.29
C ALA A 107 9.06 19.41 25.41
N LYS A 108 9.43 18.42 24.60
CA LYS A 108 10.50 18.49 23.61
C LYS A 108 9.92 18.62 22.20
N ILE A 109 10.67 19.25 21.33
CA ILE A 109 10.25 19.52 19.96
C ILE A 109 10.98 18.58 19.01
N VAL A 110 10.18 17.86 18.20
CA VAL A 110 10.62 17.06 17.08
C VAL A 110 10.31 17.81 15.80
N VAL A 111 11.27 17.91 14.87
CA VAL A 111 11.02 18.54 13.58
C VAL A 111 11.01 17.50 12.47
N ASP A 112 9.86 17.39 11.79
CA ASP A 112 9.64 16.48 10.68
C ASP A 112 10.06 17.10 9.35
N LEU A 113 11.02 16.45 8.66
CA LEU A 113 11.56 16.89 7.36
C LEU A 113 10.68 16.46 6.15
N ILE A 114 9.45 16.03 6.40
CA ILE A 114 8.52 15.64 5.33
C ILE A 114 8.38 16.76 4.28
N ALA A 115 8.46 16.40 3.01
CA ALA A 115 8.30 17.28 1.86
C ALA A 115 9.30 18.49 1.82
N VAL A 116 10.41 18.43 2.52
CA VAL A 116 11.47 19.44 2.45
C VAL A 116 12.36 19.18 1.23
N PRO A 117 12.57 20.17 0.33
CA PRO A 117 13.39 19.96 -0.87
C PRO A 117 14.86 19.63 -0.61
N ASP A 118 15.47 20.28 0.41
CA ASP A 118 16.84 20.02 0.86
C ASP A 118 16.83 19.64 2.36
N PRO A 119 16.64 18.37 2.69
CA PRO A 119 16.51 17.92 4.07
C PRO A 119 17.80 18.11 4.88
N VAL A 120 18.98 18.02 4.26
CA VAL A 120 20.26 18.18 4.96
C VAL A 120 20.51 19.65 5.36
N ALA A 121 20.31 20.58 4.43
CA ALA A 121 20.43 22.00 4.73
C ALA A 121 19.41 22.44 5.78
N ARG A 122 18.15 21.96 5.65
CA ARG A 122 17.09 22.30 6.60
C ARG A 122 17.34 21.70 7.99
N ALA A 123 17.85 20.48 8.08
CA ALA A 123 18.19 19.84 9.35
C ALA A 123 19.20 20.69 10.14
N ARG A 124 20.25 21.18 9.49
CA ARG A 124 21.25 22.10 10.14
C ARG A 124 20.61 23.39 10.61
N GLN A 125 19.71 23.96 9.82
CA GLN A 125 19.03 25.20 10.19
C GLN A 125 18.14 24.98 11.44
N VAL A 126 17.31 23.93 11.47
CA VAL A 126 16.41 23.70 12.60
C VAL A 126 17.17 23.26 13.85
N GLU A 127 18.30 22.52 13.73
CA GLU A 127 19.19 22.25 14.85
C GLU A 127 19.70 23.55 15.49
N ALA A 128 20.11 24.53 14.68
CA ALA A 128 20.56 25.84 15.18
C ALA A 128 19.45 26.63 15.89
N LEU A 129 18.17 26.35 15.61
CA LEU A 129 17.03 26.92 16.33
C LEU A 129 16.78 26.22 17.70
N GLY A 130 17.49 25.14 18.01
CA GLY A 130 17.47 24.49 19.31
C GLY A 130 16.36 23.43 19.47
N VAL A 131 15.99 22.74 18.39
CA VAL A 131 15.07 21.59 18.44
C VAL A 131 15.74 20.41 19.13
N ASP A 132 14.93 19.48 19.69
CA ASP A 132 15.43 18.34 20.45
C ASP A 132 15.67 17.10 19.59
N TYR A 133 14.88 16.92 18.52
CA TYR A 133 14.89 15.77 17.63
C TYR A 133 14.58 16.19 16.19
N ILE A 134 15.05 15.40 15.23
CA ILE A 134 14.72 15.55 13.82
C ILE A 134 14.23 14.22 13.27
N THR A 135 13.17 14.23 12.47
CA THR A 135 12.65 13.04 11.77
C THR A 135 12.86 13.16 10.27
N VAL A 136 13.51 12.16 9.67
CA VAL A 136 13.50 11.94 8.22
C VAL A 136 12.24 11.14 7.88
N HIS A 137 11.40 11.67 7.01
CA HIS A 137 10.09 11.09 6.75
C HIS A 137 9.79 11.04 5.25
N VAL A 138 9.57 9.83 4.72
CA VAL A 138 9.05 9.62 3.37
C VAL A 138 7.52 9.58 3.43
N PRO A 139 6.81 10.52 2.76
CA PRO A 139 5.35 10.56 2.72
C PRO A 139 4.77 9.24 2.19
N ILE A 140 3.56 8.87 2.66
CA ILE A 140 2.92 7.62 2.24
C ILE A 140 2.76 7.51 0.72
N ASP A 141 2.45 8.61 0.04
CA ASP A 141 2.28 8.61 -1.42
C ASP A 141 3.59 8.37 -2.17
N GLU A 142 4.72 8.78 -1.62
CA GLU A 142 6.07 8.51 -2.16
C GLU A 142 6.52 7.08 -1.84
N GLN A 143 6.16 6.54 -0.67
CA GLN A 143 6.36 5.12 -0.35
C GLN A 143 5.65 4.22 -1.37
N MET A 144 4.43 4.59 -1.82
CA MET A 144 3.72 3.84 -2.85
C MET A 144 4.47 3.81 -4.20
N ARG A 145 5.36 4.76 -4.42
CA ARG A 145 6.29 4.81 -5.58
C ARG A 145 7.63 4.14 -5.30
N ALA A 146 7.71 3.33 -4.25
CA ALA A 146 8.90 2.62 -3.82
C ALA A 146 10.09 3.52 -3.42
N GLN A 147 9.81 4.73 -2.94
CA GLN A 147 10.85 5.56 -2.32
C GLN A 147 11.11 5.10 -0.89
N ASP A 148 12.39 5.12 -0.49
CA ASP A 148 12.85 4.79 0.86
C ASP A 148 13.60 5.96 1.51
N PRO A 149 13.68 6.00 2.85
CA PRO A 149 14.30 7.11 3.58
C PRO A 149 15.82 6.98 3.79
N PHE A 150 16.45 5.85 3.44
CA PHE A 150 17.75 5.48 4.03
C PHE A 150 18.91 6.39 3.60
N ALA A 151 18.97 6.76 2.31
CA ALA A 151 20.01 7.65 1.82
C ALA A 151 19.92 9.04 2.49
N THR A 152 18.71 9.57 2.60
CA THR A 152 18.44 10.85 3.29
C THR A 152 18.73 10.75 4.78
N LEU A 153 18.31 9.64 5.43
CA LEU A 153 18.59 9.39 6.84
C LEU A 153 20.11 9.46 7.14
N LYS A 154 20.90 8.74 6.34
CA LYS A 154 22.36 8.75 6.49
C LYS A 154 22.93 10.15 6.36
N ALA A 155 22.57 10.87 5.31
CA ALA A 155 23.07 12.21 5.04
C ALA A 155 22.68 13.22 6.15
N VAL A 156 21.44 13.13 6.68
CA VAL A 156 20.99 13.99 7.78
C VAL A 156 21.68 13.61 9.10
N SER A 157 21.77 12.31 9.43
CA SER A 157 22.41 11.87 10.68
C SER A 157 23.89 12.21 10.76
N GLU A 158 24.59 12.28 9.62
CA GLU A 158 25.99 12.73 9.54
C GLU A 158 26.13 14.26 9.60
N ALA A 159 25.06 15.01 9.38
CA ALA A 159 25.08 16.48 9.24
C ALA A 159 24.70 17.22 10.53
N VAL A 160 24.06 16.55 11.50
CA VAL A 160 23.56 17.15 12.75
C VAL A 160 23.98 16.34 13.98
N SER A 161 23.93 16.96 15.16
CA SER A 161 24.28 16.33 16.44
C SER A 161 23.06 15.88 17.26
N VAL A 162 21.88 16.44 16.98
CA VAL A 162 20.64 16.03 17.64
C VAL A 162 20.22 14.64 17.15
N PRO A 163 19.53 13.84 17.99
CA PRO A 163 19.07 12.52 17.58
C PRO A 163 18.15 12.59 16.37
N VAL A 164 18.43 11.76 15.36
CA VAL A 164 17.66 11.68 14.12
C VAL A 164 16.83 10.40 14.12
N GLY A 165 15.54 10.51 13.84
CA GLY A 165 14.65 9.40 13.63
C GLY A 165 14.26 9.22 12.17
N VAL A 166 13.58 8.11 11.90
CA VAL A 166 13.11 7.78 10.55
C VAL A 166 11.69 7.26 10.56
N ALA A 167 10.90 7.76 9.60
CA ALA A 167 9.54 7.33 9.32
C ALA A 167 9.37 6.99 7.83
N GLY A 168 8.46 6.06 7.56
CA GLY A 168 8.10 5.67 6.20
C GLY A 168 8.75 4.37 5.74
N GLY A 169 7.94 3.31 5.57
CA GLY A 169 8.37 2.01 5.05
C GLY A 169 9.22 1.15 6.01
N ILE A 170 9.22 1.46 7.30
CA ILE A 170 9.97 0.67 8.30
C ILE A 170 9.17 -0.57 8.68
N ASN A 171 9.81 -1.74 8.54
CA ASN A 171 9.30 -3.06 8.88
C ASN A 171 10.43 -3.95 9.44
N SER A 172 10.18 -5.24 9.70
CA SER A 172 11.15 -6.15 10.28
C SER A 172 12.39 -6.44 9.41
N GLU A 173 12.32 -6.20 8.10
CA GLU A 173 13.49 -6.30 7.21
C GLU A 173 14.32 -5.03 7.18
N THR A 174 13.68 -3.86 7.24
CA THR A 174 14.32 -2.56 7.04
C THR A 174 14.75 -1.89 8.35
N ALA A 175 14.27 -2.39 9.51
CA ALA A 175 14.60 -1.82 10.82
C ALA A 175 16.10 -1.82 11.11
N ALA A 176 16.80 -2.93 10.84
CA ALA A 176 18.26 -3.01 11.01
C ALA A 176 19.00 -2.04 10.10
N GLN A 177 18.52 -1.83 8.89
CA GLN A 177 19.09 -0.86 7.94
C GLN A 177 18.93 0.58 8.45
N ALA A 178 17.79 0.93 9.04
CA ALA A 178 17.59 2.24 9.65
C ALA A 178 18.64 2.52 10.73
N VAL A 179 18.91 1.54 11.60
CA VAL A 179 19.95 1.64 12.63
C VAL A 179 21.33 1.84 12.01
N ALA A 180 21.67 1.04 10.99
CA ALA A 180 22.96 1.14 10.29
C ALA A 180 23.18 2.49 9.61
N HIS A 181 22.10 3.22 9.27
CA HIS A 181 22.14 4.56 8.69
C HIS A 181 22.02 5.70 9.73
N GLY A 182 22.15 5.38 11.02
CA GLY A 182 22.27 6.39 12.08
C GLY A 182 20.95 6.78 12.75
N ALA A 183 19.86 6.00 12.58
CA ALA A 183 18.63 6.26 13.31
C ALA A 183 18.83 6.11 14.82
N ALA A 184 18.43 7.10 15.60
CA ALA A 184 18.32 7.05 17.05
C ALA A 184 16.95 6.50 17.50
N TYR A 185 15.94 6.65 16.68
CA TYR A 185 14.60 6.09 16.85
C TYR A 185 13.97 5.78 15.49
N VAL A 186 13.06 4.80 15.49
CA VAL A 186 12.30 4.40 14.31
C VAL A 186 10.81 4.56 14.57
N ILE A 187 10.09 5.11 13.62
CA ILE A 187 8.64 5.32 13.68
C ILE A 187 7.98 4.26 12.80
N VAL A 188 7.13 3.45 13.41
CA VAL A 188 6.45 2.32 12.75
C VAL A 188 4.95 2.48 12.90
N GLY A 189 4.26 2.63 11.78
CA GLY A 189 2.81 2.62 11.70
C GLY A 189 2.29 1.28 11.17
N GLY A 190 2.10 1.18 9.84
CA GLY A 190 1.41 0.08 9.18
C GLY A 190 1.93 -1.32 9.51
N ALA A 191 3.24 -1.52 9.66
CA ALA A 191 3.81 -2.82 9.96
C ALA A 191 3.37 -3.39 11.33
N ILE A 192 2.92 -2.54 12.25
CA ILE A 192 2.31 -2.95 13.52
C ILE A 192 0.78 -2.82 13.44
N THR A 193 0.28 -1.66 13.02
CA THR A 193 -1.15 -1.34 13.13
C THR A 193 -2.04 -2.14 12.17
N LYS A 194 -1.50 -2.60 11.04
CA LYS A 194 -2.19 -3.46 10.05
C LYS A 194 -1.83 -4.93 10.18
N ALA A 195 -0.90 -5.30 11.08
CA ALA A 195 -0.56 -6.69 11.32
C ALA A 195 -1.75 -7.47 11.87
N LYS A 196 -1.87 -8.75 11.49
CA LYS A 196 -2.86 -9.68 12.07
C LYS A 196 -2.70 -9.77 13.58
N ASP A 197 -1.44 -9.84 14.03
CA ASP A 197 -1.04 -9.85 15.43
C ASP A 197 -0.06 -8.69 15.70
N PRO A 198 -0.53 -7.56 16.24
CA PRO A 198 0.31 -6.41 16.57
C PRO A 198 1.38 -6.70 17.62
N GLU A 199 1.11 -7.63 18.56
CA GLU A 199 2.07 -8.03 19.59
C GLU A 199 3.25 -8.77 18.96
N ALA A 200 2.99 -9.80 18.14
CA ALA A 200 4.02 -10.56 17.44
C ALA A 200 4.85 -9.65 16.51
N ALA A 201 4.18 -8.80 15.71
CA ALA A 201 4.85 -7.85 14.81
C ALA A 201 5.78 -6.88 15.57
N THR A 202 5.35 -6.40 16.74
CA THR A 202 6.18 -5.52 17.59
C THR A 202 7.40 -6.27 18.14
N ARG A 203 7.25 -7.51 18.58
CA ARG A 203 8.38 -8.34 19.07
C ARG A 203 9.41 -8.61 17.98
N GLU A 204 8.96 -8.88 16.77
CA GLU A 204 9.86 -9.08 15.61
C GLU A 204 10.63 -7.79 15.27
N LEU A 205 9.94 -6.65 15.24
CA LEU A 205 10.57 -5.35 15.03
C LEU A 205 11.59 -5.05 16.14
N ARG A 206 11.22 -5.26 17.41
CA ARG A 206 12.14 -5.06 18.54
C ARG A 206 13.39 -5.91 18.41
N ARG A 207 13.20 -7.20 18.07
CA ARG A 207 14.34 -8.12 17.84
C ARG A 207 15.21 -7.64 16.66
N ALA A 208 14.60 -7.21 15.55
CA ALA A 208 15.34 -6.68 14.40
C ALA A 208 16.19 -5.46 14.79
N LEU A 209 15.65 -4.56 15.63
CA LEU A 209 16.37 -3.38 16.12
C LEU A 209 17.48 -3.71 17.11
N ASP A 210 17.25 -4.63 18.05
CA ASP A 210 18.19 -4.96 19.12
C ASP A 210 19.35 -5.84 18.63
N GLU A 211 19.06 -6.77 17.71
CA GLU A 211 20.04 -7.73 17.20
C GLU A 211 20.68 -7.28 15.88
N GLY A 212 20.16 -6.23 15.24
CA GLY A 212 20.56 -5.83 13.89
C GLY A 212 20.19 -6.87 12.84
N ALA A 213 19.15 -7.68 13.10
CA ALA A 213 18.75 -8.78 12.24
C ALA A 213 17.76 -8.35 11.17
N VAL A 214 17.91 -8.92 9.96
CA VAL A 214 16.92 -8.80 8.89
C VAL A 214 15.93 -9.95 9.04
N ILE A 215 14.68 -9.64 9.41
CA ILE A 215 13.62 -10.64 9.58
C ILE A 215 12.69 -10.55 8.37
N PRO A 216 12.68 -11.58 7.48
CA PRO A 216 11.89 -11.57 6.27
C PRO A 216 10.38 -11.38 6.53
N THR A 217 9.73 -10.58 5.70
CA THR A 217 8.27 -10.42 5.70
C THR A 217 7.76 -10.33 4.25
N ASP A 218 6.57 -10.86 3.97
CA ASP A 218 5.90 -10.71 2.67
C ASP A 218 4.96 -9.50 2.63
N LEU A 219 4.63 -8.95 3.79
CA LEU A 219 3.73 -7.81 3.95
C LEU A 219 4.50 -6.56 4.39
N PHE A 220 3.83 -5.41 4.28
CA PHE A 220 4.38 -4.10 4.69
C PHE A 220 5.65 -3.69 3.93
N LYS A 221 5.84 -4.26 2.74
CA LYS A 221 6.88 -3.88 1.79
C LYS A 221 6.30 -3.07 0.66
N ARG A 222 7.13 -2.22 0.08
CA ARG A 222 6.79 -1.52 -1.16
C ARG A 222 7.71 -2.02 -2.26
N ALA A 223 7.10 -2.53 -3.32
CA ALA A 223 7.78 -3.20 -4.42
C ALA A 223 8.19 -2.19 -5.49
N GLY A 224 9.39 -2.38 -6.04
CA GLY A 224 9.82 -1.73 -7.27
C GLY A 224 9.31 -2.45 -8.52
N GLU A 225 9.70 -1.97 -9.69
CA GLU A 225 9.22 -2.46 -10.98
C GLU A 225 9.43 -3.97 -11.19
N ALA A 226 10.57 -4.49 -10.76
CA ALA A 226 10.92 -5.92 -10.92
C ALA A 226 10.00 -6.87 -10.12
N GLU A 227 9.30 -6.38 -9.11
CA GLU A 227 8.50 -7.20 -8.20
C GLU A 227 6.99 -7.11 -8.45
N ILE A 228 6.54 -6.32 -9.43
CA ILE A 228 5.11 -6.05 -9.66
C ILE A 228 4.30 -7.34 -9.81
N LEU A 229 4.74 -8.27 -10.64
CA LEU A 229 4.01 -9.54 -10.86
C LEU A 229 3.90 -10.36 -9.56
N ARG A 230 4.94 -10.36 -8.73
CA ARG A 230 4.90 -11.01 -7.41
C ARG A 230 3.83 -10.37 -6.52
N VAL A 231 3.82 -9.05 -6.43
CA VAL A 231 2.81 -8.31 -5.63
C VAL A 231 1.39 -8.57 -6.17
N LEU A 232 1.20 -8.49 -7.49
CA LEU A 232 -0.10 -8.74 -8.10
C LEU A 232 -0.59 -10.19 -7.91
N SER A 233 0.33 -11.15 -7.73
CA SER A 233 -0.05 -12.53 -7.39
C SER A 233 -0.62 -12.68 -5.98
N MET A 234 -0.33 -11.75 -5.07
CA MET A 234 -0.79 -11.76 -3.68
C MET A 234 -2.15 -11.08 -3.48
N VAL A 235 -2.52 -10.13 -4.36
CA VAL A 235 -3.74 -9.32 -4.23
C VAL A 235 -4.86 -9.86 -5.12
N SER A 236 -6.12 -9.68 -4.73
CA SER A 236 -7.29 -10.04 -5.54
C SER A 236 -7.59 -8.99 -6.62
N ALA A 237 -8.42 -9.35 -7.61
CA ALA A 237 -8.96 -8.40 -8.57
C ALA A 237 -9.73 -7.27 -7.88
N ALA A 238 -10.44 -7.58 -6.78
CA ALA A 238 -11.14 -6.61 -5.95
C ALA A 238 -10.17 -5.65 -5.24
N ASN A 239 -9.08 -6.16 -4.59
CA ASN A 239 -8.08 -5.28 -3.96
C ASN A 239 -7.44 -4.31 -4.97
N LEU A 240 -7.16 -4.80 -6.18
CA LEU A 240 -6.60 -3.95 -7.23
C LEU A 240 -7.63 -2.90 -7.70
N SER A 241 -8.89 -3.27 -7.86
CA SER A 241 -9.97 -2.33 -8.22
C SER A 241 -10.16 -1.26 -7.15
N ASP A 242 -10.14 -1.63 -5.86
CA ASP A 242 -10.22 -0.66 -4.77
C ASP A 242 -9.04 0.31 -4.76
N ALA A 243 -7.83 -0.19 -5.00
CA ALA A 243 -6.64 0.64 -5.15
C ALA A 243 -6.78 1.63 -6.31
N LEU A 244 -7.40 1.22 -7.41
CA LEU A 244 -7.68 2.04 -8.61
C LEU A 244 -8.95 2.92 -8.47
N HIS A 245 -9.46 3.12 -7.25
CA HIS A 245 -10.70 3.86 -7.02
C HIS A 245 -11.91 3.27 -7.78
N ARG A 246 -12.02 1.94 -7.79
CA ARG A 246 -13.07 1.14 -8.45
C ARG A 246 -13.04 1.19 -9.99
N ALA A 247 -11.86 1.50 -10.55
CA ALA A 247 -11.64 1.47 -12.01
C ALA A 247 -10.97 0.17 -12.47
N GLY A 248 -10.72 0.06 -13.77
CA GLY A 248 -9.94 -1.01 -14.39
C GLY A 248 -10.71 -2.31 -14.61
N VAL A 249 -11.97 -2.41 -14.27
CA VAL A 249 -12.77 -3.64 -14.38
C VAL A 249 -13.15 -3.91 -15.85
N LEU A 250 -13.00 -5.16 -16.29
CA LEU A 250 -13.48 -5.64 -17.58
C LEU A 250 -14.91 -6.16 -17.44
N GLU A 251 -15.88 -5.27 -17.64
CA GLU A 251 -17.30 -5.57 -17.43
C GLU A 251 -17.82 -6.70 -18.34
N GLY A 252 -18.55 -7.65 -17.75
CA GLY A 252 -19.15 -8.78 -18.46
C GLY A 252 -18.17 -9.92 -18.77
N ILE A 253 -16.91 -9.79 -18.44
CA ILE A 253 -15.91 -10.86 -18.53
C ILE A 253 -15.93 -11.69 -17.25
N ARG A 254 -16.04 -13.02 -17.39
CA ARG A 254 -16.14 -13.96 -16.26
C ARG A 254 -15.14 -15.11 -16.41
N PRO A 255 -14.68 -15.69 -15.31
CA PRO A 255 -13.87 -16.90 -15.36
C PRO A 255 -14.69 -18.04 -15.97
N LEU A 256 -14.04 -18.89 -16.76
CA LEU A 256 -14.68 -20.07 -17.36
C LEU A 256 -15.08 -21.11 -16.31
N PHE A 257 -14.34 -21.19 -15.22
CA PHE A 257 -14.62 -22.07 -14.08
C PHE A 257 -14.08 -21.42 -12.78
N PRO A 258 -14.65 -21.80 -11.63
CA PRO A 258 -14.26 -21.21 -10.35
C PRO A 258 -12.85 -21.63 -9.91
N GLY A 259 -12.22 -20.79 -9.10
CA GLY A 259 -10.90 -21.01 -8.50
C GLY A 259 -9.73 -20.74 -9.44
N ILE A 260 -9.96 -20.26 -10.66
CA ILE A 260 -8.86 -19.87 -11.55
C ILE A 260 -8.25 -18.51 -11.15
N ARG A 261 -6.96 -18.41 -11.33
CA ARG A 261 -6.19 -17.22 -11.08
C ARG A 261 -5.44 -16.81 -12.34
N LEU A 262 -5.44 -15.51 -12.65
CA LEU A 262 -4.74 -14.94 -13.79
C LEU A 262 -3.94 -13.73 -13.33
N VAL A 263 -2.62 -13.76 -13.58
CA VAL A 263 -1.74 -12.61 -13.39
C VAL A 263 -0.75 -12.60 -14.54
N GLY A 264 -0.59 -11.47 -15.22
CA GLY A 264 0.36 -11.34 -16.31
C GLY A 264 0.28 -9.99 -16.99
N ARG A 265 1.14 -9.81 -17.99
CA ARG A 265 1.13 -8.61 -18.84
C ARG A 265 0.28 -8.85 -20.08
N ALA A 266 -0.48 -7.87 -20.50
CA ALA A 266 -1.33 -7.95 -21.69
C ALA A 266 -0.53 -7.99 -22.97
N LEU A 267 -0.86 -8.91 -23.87
CA LEU A 267 -0.70 -8.75 -25.31
C LEU A 267 -2.10 -8.57 -25.90
N THR A 268 -2.40 -7.39 -26.40
CA THR A 268 -3.73 -7.04 -26.91
C THR A 268 -3.93 -7.52 -28.34
N VAL A 269 -5.14 -7.98 -28.61
CA VAL A 269 -5.56 -8.46 -29.94
C VAL A 269 -6.92 -7.88 -30.27
N ARG A 270 -7.04 -7.26 -31.43
CA ARG A 270 -8.34 -6.90 -32.00
C ARG A 270 -8.68 -7.84 -33.12
N THR A 271 -9.89 -8.36 -33.14
CA THR A 271 -10.40 -9.17 -34.23
C THR A 271 -11.89 -8.89 -34.46
N TYR A 272 -12.47 -9.51 -35.51
CA TYR A 272 -13.91 -9.45 -35.75
C TYR A 272 -14.63 -10.65 -35.11
N PRO A 273 -15.92 -10.53 -34.83
CA PRO A 273 -16.72 -11.67 -34.36
C PRO A 273 -16.56 -12.91 -35.23
N GLY A 274 -16.12 -14.01 -34.64
CA GLY A 274 -15.90 -15.28 -35.34
C GLY A 274 -14.57 -15.42 -36.10
N ASP A 275 -13.80 -14.35 -36.29
CA ASP A 275 -12.49 -14.45 -36.94
C ASP A 275 -11.41 -14.85 -35.93
N TRP A 276 -11.00 -16.11 -35.96
CA TRP A 276 -10.01 -16.66 -35.02
C TRP A 276 -8.55 -16.62 -35.53
N ALA A 277 -8.29 -16.05 -36.72
CA ALA A 277 -6.92 -16.01 -37.28
C ALA A 277 -5.99 -15.18 -36.43
N LYS A 278 -6.32 -13.93 -36.09
CA LYS A 278 -5.46 -13.05 -35.27
C LYS A 278 -5.26 -13.55 -33.84
N PRO A 279 -6.27 -14.07 -33.12
CA PRO A 279 -6.07 -14.75 -31.85
C PRO A 279 -5.03 -15.89 -31.89
N VAL A 280 -5.03 -16.71 -32.92
CA VAL A 280 -4.05 -17.81 -33.09
C VAL A 280 -2.65 -17.26 -33.46
N GLU A 281 -2.54 -16.30 -34.39
CA GLU A 281 -1.30 -15.63 -34.71
C GLU A 281 -0.68 -14.95 -33.48
N ALA A 282 -1.50 -14.42 -32.57
CA ALA A 282 -1.01 -13.78 -31.34
C ALA A 282 -0.32 -14.75 -30.38
N ILE A 283 -0.64 -16.04 -30.44
CA ILE A 283 0.08 -17.07 -29.66
C ILE A 283 1.57 -17.08 -30.04
N ASP A 284 1.87 -16.99 -31.35
CA ASP A 284 3.25 -16.99 -31.83
C ASP A 284 3.99 -15.70 -31.43
N ALA A 285 3.29 -14.57 -31.38
CA ALA A 285 3.85 -13.28 -30.98
C ALA A 285 4.06 -13.15 -29.46
N ALA A 286 3.32 -13.90 -28.64
CA ALA A 286 3.34 -13.80 -27.20
C ALA A 286 4.68 -14.25 -26.58
N GLN A 287 5.07 -13.60 -25.49
CA GLN A 287 6.14 -14.05 -24.62
C GLN A 287 5.58 -14.94 -23.47
N PRO A 288 6.38 -15.89 -22.96
CA PRO A 288 5.97 -16.67 -21.78
C PRO A 288 5.55 -15.76 -20.62
N GLY A 289 4.43 -16.08 -19.99
CA GLY A 289 3.84 -15.31 -18.87
C GLY A 289 2.95 -14.14 -19.30
N GLU A 290 2.83 -13.85 -20.61
CA GLU A 290 1.86 -12.86 -21.07
C GLU A 290 0.43 -13.42 -21.11
N VAL A 291 -0.54 -12.53 -21.09
CA VAL A 291 -1.97 -12.79 -21.19
C VAL A 291 -2.48 -12.22 -22.50
N LEU A 292 -3.12 -13.07 -23.34
CA LEU A 292 -3.78 -12.57 -24.54
C LEU A 292 -5.10 -11.91 -24.16
N VAL A 293 -5.27 -10.63 -24.48
CA VAL A 293 -6.50 -9.88 -24.25
C VAL A 293 -7.14 -9.55 -25.58
N ILE A 294 -8.25 -10.22 -25.87
CA ILE A 294 -8.87 -10.26 -27.21
C ILE A 294 -10.18 -9.51 -27.24
N ASP A 295 -10.25 -8.46 -28.01
CA ASP A 295 -11.48 -7.75 -28.36
C ASP A 295 -12.04 -8.38 -29.65
N ALA A 296 -13.14 -9.13 -29.52
CA ALA A 296 -13.89 -9.74 -30.61
C ALA A 296 -15.32 -9.17 -30.72
N GLY A 297 -15.52 -7.95 -30.23
CA GLY A 297 -16.80 -7.23 -30.34
C GLY A 297 -17.90 -7.69 -29.38
N GLY A 298 -17.59 -8.48 -28.37
CA GLY A 298 -18.53 -8.88 -27.32
C GLY A 298 -19.60 -9.90 -27.71
N VAL A 299 -19.52 -10.47 -28.91
CA VAL A 299 -20.53 -11.42 -29.46
C VAL A 299 -19.85 -12.67 -30.04
N GLY A 300 -20.66 -13.64 -30.45
CA GLY A 300 -20.19 -14.82 -31.19
C GLY A 300 -20.12 -14.60 -32.71
N PRO A 301 -19.72 -15.64 -33.46
CA PRO A 301 -19.38 -17.00 -33.03
C PRO A 301 -18.02 -17.11 -32.31
N ALA A 302 -17.69 -18.32 -31.79
CA ALA A 302 -16.48 -18.56 -31.02
C ALA A 302 -15.21 -18.31 -31.84
N ILE A 303 -14.22 -17.68 -31.19
CA ILE A 303 -12.90 -17.35 -31.77
C ILE A 303 -11.75 -18.09 -31.08
N TRP A 304 -12.05 -18.90 -30.10
CA TRP A 304 -11.08 -19.68 -29.32
C TRP A 304 -11.66 -21.02 -28.89
N GLY A 305 -10.83 -22.04 -28.81
CA GLY A 305 -11.20 -23.38 -28.39
C GLY A 305 -10.01 -24.17 -27.83
N GLU A 306 -10.20 -25.47 -27.68
CA GLU A 306 -9.24 -26.40 -27.07
C GLU A 306 -7.90 -26.43 -27.79
N LEU A 307 -7.85 -26.51 -29.13
CA LEU A 307 -6.63 -26.57 -29.90
C LEU A 307 -5.75 -25.32 -29.74
N ALA A 308 -6.37 -24.13 -29.74
CA ALA A 308 -5.66 -22.87 -29.47
C ALA A 308 -5.13 -22.82 -28.02
N THR A 309 -5.87 -23.42 -27.08
CA THR A 309 -5.47 -23.52 -25.68
C THR A 309 -4.22 -24.42 -25.54
N HIS A 310 -4.15 -25.56 -26.21
CA HIS A 310 -2.95 -26.38 -26.23
C HIS A 310 -1.73 -25.63 -26.79
N SER A 311 -1.92 -24.89 -27.88
CA SER A 311 -0.85 -24.05 -28.47
C SER A 311 -0.38 -22.96 -27.48
N ALA A 312 -1.31 -22.29 -26.82
CA ALA A 312 -1.01 -21.25 -25.83
C ALA A 312 -0.25 -21.83 -24.61
N LEU A 313 -0.64 -22.99 -24.11
CA LEU A 313 0.07 -23.70 -23.04
C LEU A 313 1.51 -24.05 -23.44
N GLN A 314 1.70 -24.57 -24.66
CA GLN A 314 3.03 -24.92 -25.17
C GLN A 314 3.92 -23.68 -25.30
N LYS A 315 3.35 -22.53 -25.65
CA LYS A 315 4.07 -21.25 -25.76
C LYS A 315 4.34 -20.61 -24.39
N GLY A 316 3.72 -21.11 -23.32
CA GLY A 316 3.84 -20.54 -21.98
C GLY A 316 3.00 -19.29 -21.72
N VAL A 317 1.94 -19.08 -22.50
CA VAL A 317 0.94 -18.01 -22.27
C VAL A 317 0.27 -18.25 -20.92
N ALA A 318 0.17 -17.22 -20.07
CA ALA A 318 -0.38 -17.33 -18.72
C ALA A 318 -1.90 -17.53 -18.68
N GLY A 319 -2.59 -17.11 -19.72
CA GLY A 319 -4.04 -17.23 -19.85
C GLY A 319 -4.61 -16.28 -20.90
N ILE A 320 -5.91 -16.30 -21.07
CA ILE A 320 -6.60 -15.43 -22.04
C ILE A 320 -7.82 -14.73 -21.44
N VAL A 321 -8.08 -13.56 -21.97
CA VAL A 321 -9.29 -12.75 -21.75
C VAL A 321 -9.95 -12.49 -23.10
N VAL A 322 -11.22 -12.90 -23.27
CA VAL A 322 -11.95 -12.80 -24.54
C VAL A 322 -13.19 -11.98 -24.38
N ASP A 323 -13.23 -10.80 -24.95
CA ASP A 323 -14.48 -10.06 -25.16
C ASP A 323 -15.18 -10.57 -26.41
N GLY A 324 -15.81 -11.72 -26.28
CA GLY A 324 -16.42 -12.51 -27.33
C GLY A 324 -16.79 -13.88 -26.84
N ALA A 325 -16.83 -14.85 -27.75
CA ALA A 325 -17.19 -16.24 -27.44
C ALA A 325 -16.00 -17.22 -27.56
N ILE A 326 -16.00 -18.22 -26.70
CA ILE A 326 -15.15 -19.41 -26.79
C ILE A 326 -15.99 -20.67 -26.92
N ARG A 327 -15.37 -21.79 -27.31
CA ARG A 327 -15.97 -23.13 -27.30
C ARG A 327 -15.07 -24.15 -26.59
N ASP A 328 -15.48 -25.42 -26.58
CA ASP A 328 -14.74 -26.54 -25.98
C ASP A 328 -14.46 -26.35 -24.47
N ALA A 329 -15.40 -25.68 -23.75
CA ALA A 329 -15.24 -25.28 -22.36
C ALA A 329 -14.82 -26.44 -21.43
N GLY A 330 -15.43 -27.65 -21.61
CA GLY A 330 -15.10 -28.83 -20.81
C GLY A 330 -13.67 -29.32 -20.99
N ASP A 331 -13.12 -29.22 -22.19
CA ASP A 331 -11.74 -29.61 -22.50
C ASP A 331 -10.76 -28.58 -21.91
N ILE A 332 -11.04 -27.28 -22.07
CA ILE A 332 -10.24 -26.18 -21.49
C ILE A 332 -10.21 -26.27 -19.96
N MET A 333 -11.34 -26.59 -19.32
CA MET A 333 -11.38 -26.79 -17.86
C MET A 333 -10.50 -27.96 -17.41
N ARG A 334 -10.47 -29.07 -18.17
CA ARG A 334 -9.55 -30.19 -17.86
C ARG A 334 -8.07 -29.82 -17.96
N LEU A 335 -7.73 -28.90 -18.85
CA LEU A 335 -6.37 -28.35 -18.99
C LEU A 335 -6.00 -27.36 -17.88
N GLN A 336 -6.95 -26.93 -17.05
CA GLN A 336 -6.76 -25.91 -16.01
C GLN A 336 -6.15 -24.62 -16.55
N PHE A 337 -6.37 -24.31 -17.81
CA PHE A 337 -5.86 -23.08 -18.43
C PHE A 337 -6.74 -21.88 -18.07
N PRO A 338 -6.18 -20.77 -17.58
CA PRO A 338 -6.95 -19.59 -17.20
C PRO A 338 -7.61 -18.92 -18.40
N VAL A 339 -8.94 -19.04 -18.48
CA VAL A 339 -9.77 -18.40 -19.50
C VAL A 339 -10.84 -17.55 -18.83
N PHE A 340 -10.89 -16.29 -19.25
CA PHE A 340 -11.93 -15.35 -18.88
C PHE A 340 -12.68 -14.92 -20.15
N THR A 341 -13.98 -15.04 -20.18
CA THR A 341 -14.75 -14.83 -21.43
C THR A 341 -16.11 -14.20 -21.16
N ARG A 342 -16.67 -13.57 -22.18
CA ARG A 342 -18.04 -13.08 -22.11
C ARG A 342 -19.07 -14.17 -22.41
N LEU A 343 -18.78 -15.03 -23.39
CA LEU A 343 -19.73 -16.04 -23.90
C LEU A 343 -19.06 -17.39 -24.10
N VAL A 344 -19.87 -18.45 -23.99
CA VAL A 344 -19.51 -19.81 -24.39
C VAL A 344 -20.58 -20.29 -25.39
N MET A 345 -20.17 -20.73 -26.58
CA MET A 345 -21.07 -21.26 -27.61
C MET A 345 -20.37 -22.26 -28.53
N PRO A 346 -21.12 -23.26 -29.08
CA PRO A 346 -20.51 -24.40 -29.81
C PRO A 346 -20.05 -24.03 -31.22
N ASN A 347 -20.63 -23.02 -31.85
CA ASN A 347 -20.35 -22.66 -33.25
C ASN A 347 -19.11 -21.78 -33.34
N ALA A 348 -18.16 -22.15 -34.17
CA ALA A 348 -17.00 -21.34 -34.53
C ALA A 348 -17.26 -20.51 -35.79
N GLY A 349 -16.48 -19.45 -35.94
CA GLY A 349 -16.42 -18.70 -37.19
C GLY A 349 -15.30 -19.18 -38.11
N GLU A 350 -14.88 -18.34 -39.06
CA GLU A 350 -13.92 -18.63 -40.12
C GLU A 350 -12.65 -17.80 -39.95
N PRO A 351 -11.46 -18.34 -40.26
CA PRO A 351 -10.21 -17.59 -40.18
C PRO A 351 -10.05 -16.67 -41.40
N ARG A 352 -10.42 -15.42 -41.29
CA ARG A 352 -10.35 -14.43 -42.39
C ARG A 352 -9.12 -13.57 -42.32
N GLY A 353 -8.49 -13.45 -41.15
CA GLY A 353 -7.25 -12.71 -40.94
C GLY A 353 -7.43 -11.22 -40.68
N PHE A 354 -8.64 -10.76 -40.44
CA PHE A 354 -8.89 -9.38 -40.09
C PHE A 354 -8.50 -9.08 -38.63
N GLY A 355 -7.99 -7.88 -38.39
CA GLY A 355 -7.62 -7.42 -37.03
C GLY A 355 -6.16 -7.12 -36.90
N GLU A 356 -5.73 -6.88 -35.66
CA GLU A 356 -4.41 -6.35 -35.34
C GLU A 356 -3.94 -6.91 -33.99
N ILE A 357 -2.62 -7.09 -33.85
CA ILE A 357 -1.96 -7.52 -32.61
C ILE A 357 -1.16 -6.33 -32.07
N GLY A 358 -1.16 -6.13 -30.75
CA GLY A 358 -0.38 -5.07 -30.09
C GLY A 358 -1.01 -3.69 -30.12
N VAL A 359 -2.25 -3.56 -30.62
CA VAL A 359 -2.96 -2.27 -30.67
C VAL A 359 -3.80 -2.04 -29.41
N PRO A 360 -4.02 -0.79 -29.00
CA PRO A 360 -4.96 -0.50 -27.91
C PRO A 360 -6.37 -1.00 -28.25
N ILE A 361 -6.99 -1.68 -27.30
CA ILE A 361 -8.36 -2.18 -27.39
C ILE A 361 -9.23 -1.60 -26.30
N ARG A 362 -10.55 -1.88 -26.39
CA ARG A 362 -11.50 -1.46 -25.36
C ARG A 362 -12.50 -2.58 -25.06
N ILE A 363 -12.62 -2.93 -23.78
CA ILE A 363 -13.61 -3.88 -23.28
C ILE A 363 -14.53 -3.13 -22.32
N GLY A 364 -15.78 -2.94 -22.73
CA GLY A 364 -16.70 -2.05 -22.02
C GLY A 364 -16.15 -0.62 -21.95
N ALA A 365 -16.09 -0.05 -20.74
CA ALA A 365 -15.52 1.29 -20.51
C ALA A 365 -13.98 1.27 -20.39
N THR A 366 -13.36 0.11 -20.18
CA THR A 366 -11.93 -0.02 -19.87
C THR A 366 -11.08 -0.13 -21.13
N ARG A 367 -10.09 0.75 -21.27
CA ARG A 367 -9.03 0.68 -22.30
C ARG A 367 -7.93 -0.25 -21.79
N VAL A 368 -7.42 -1.10 -22.68
CA VAL A 368 -6.29 -2.00 -22.44
C VAL A 368 -5.23 -1.79 -23.50
N GLU A 369 -3.99 -1.65 -23.07
CA GLU A 369 -2.82 -1.53 -23.95
C GLU A 369 -1.89 -2.72 -23.73
N THR A 370 -1.13 -3.09 -24.77
CA THR A 370 -0.07 -4.10 -24.63
C THR A 370 0.94 -3.62 -23.59
N GLY A 371 1.25 -4.50 -22.64
CA GLY A 371 2.13 -4.21 -21.50
C GLY A 371 1.41 -3.86 -20.22
N ASP A 372 0.10 -3.56 -20.24
CA ASP A 372 -0.71 -3.40 -19.03
C ASP A 372 -0.73 -4.72 -18.23
N TYR A 373 -0.92 -4.61 -16.92
CA TYR A 373 -1.00 -5.78 -16.04
C TYR A 373 -2.45 -6.18 -15.79
N LEU A 374 -2.69 -7.48 -15.65
CA LEU A 374 -4.00 -8.03 -15.33
C LEU A 374 -3.95 -8.86 -14.05
N VAL A 375 -5.02 -8.74 -13.26
CA VAL A 375 -5.35 -9.65 -12.17
C VAL A 375 -6.76 -10.16 -12.41
N GLY A 376 -6.89 -11.49 -12.53
CA GLY A 376 -8.17 -12.18 -12.70
C GLY A 376 -8.38 -13.23 -11.62
N ASP A 377 -9.61 -13.33 -11.15
CA ASP A 377 -10.09 -14.33 -10.18
C ASP A 377 -11.61 -14.58 -10.35
N ASP A 378 -12.24 -15.19 -9.35
CA ASP A 378 -13.67 -15.53 -9.42
C ASP A 378 -14.60 -14.33 -9.61
N ASP A 379 -14.17 -13.12 -9.26
CA ASP A 379 -14.94 -11.89 -9.43
C ASP A 379 -14.85 -11.32 -10.86
N GLY A 380 -13.83 -11.70 -11.63
CA GLY A 380 -13.58 -11.20 -12.99
C GLY A 380 -12.14 -10.73 -13.17
N VAL A 381 -11.94 -9.71 -14.02
CA VAL A 381 -10.59 -9.21 -14.37
C VAL A 381 -10.49 -7.71 -14.12
N THR A 382 -9.40 -7.31 -13.47
CA THR A 382 -9.01 -5.90 -13.29
C THR A 382 -7.70 -5.63 -14.03
N VAL A 383 -7.65 -4.53 -14.77
CA VAL A 383 -6.49 -4.05 -15.56
C VAL A 383 -5.79 -2.92 -14.82
N LEU A 384 -4.47 -3.02 -14.73
CA LEU A 384 -3.60 -1.99 -14.17
C LEU A 384 -2.72 -1.42 -15.29
N PRO A 385 -2.89 -0.16 -15.67
CA PRO A 385 -2.06 0.47 -16.70
C PRO A 385 -0.57 0.43 -16.32
N GLN A 386 0.29 0.04 -17.26
CA GLN A 386 1.74 -0.13 -17.04
C GLN A 386 2.37 1.11 -16.40
N ARG A 387 2.02 2.31 -16.83
CA ARG A 387 2.56 3.58 -16.31
C ARG A 387 2.25 3.85 -14.83
N LEU A 388 1.25 3.15 -14.27
CA LEU A 388 0.79 3.27 -12.88
C LEU A 388 1.18 2.05 -12.04
N ALA A 389 1.89 1.09 -12.61
CA ALA A 389 2.02 -0.25 -12.06
C ALA A 389 2.68 -0.27 -10.66
N VAL A 390 3.80 0.44 -10.47
CA VAL A 390 4.49 0.48 -9.16
C VAL A 390 3.58 1.04 -8.08
N GLU A 391 3.01 2.21 -8.32
CA GLU A 391 2.18 2.89 -7.33
C GLU A 391 0.95 2.06 -6.96
N TYR A 392 0.19 1.59 -7.95
CA TYR A 392 -1.08 0.94 -7.68
C TYR A 392 -0.96 -0.54 -7.30
N ALA A 393 0.12 -1.23 -7.65
CA ALA A 393 0.43 -2.53 -7.05
C ALA A 393 0.70 -2.40 -5.54
N ASN A 394 1.46 -1.39 -5.13
CA ASN A 394 1.71 -1.09 -3.72
C ASN A 394 0.44 -0.64 -2.97
N ARG A 395 -0.43 0.15 -3.61
CA ARG A 395 -1.74 0.52 -3.04
C ARG A 395 -2.66 -0.71 -2.88
N ALA A 396 -2.68 -1.64 -3.85
CA ALA A 396 -3.44 -2.88 -3.75
C ALA A 396 -2.94 -3.77 -2.60
N MET A 397 -1.62 -3.80 -2.38
CA MET A 397 -1.03 -4.47 -1.23
C MET A 397 -1.46 -3.81 0.09
N ASP A 398 -1.51 -2.48 0.13
CA ASP A 398 -2.00 -1.74 1.30
C ASP A 398 -3.47 -2.05 1.62
N VAL A 399 -4.31 -2.18 0.59
CA VAL A 399 -5.71 -2.65 0.74
C VAL A 399 -5.76 -4.04 1.36
N LEU A 400 -5.00 -5.00 0.83
CA LEU A 400 -4.91 -6.36 1.36
C LEU A 400 -4.47 -6.39 2.82
N GLU A 401 -3.41 -5.64 3.16
CA GLU A 401 -2.87 -5.53 4.53
C GLU A 401 -3.94 -5.01 5.50
N LYS A 402 -4.64 -3.95 5.11
CA LYS A 402 -5.73 -3.35 5.88
C LYS A 402 -6.90 -4.33 6.06
N GLU A 403 -7.32 -5.02 5.01
CA GLU A 403 -8.38 -6.02 5.10
C GLU A 403 -8.00 -7.21 5.98
N ASN A 404 -6.73 -7.63 5.95
CA ASN A 404 -6.24 -8.69 6.84
C ASN A 404 -6.46 -8.33 8.31
N ARG A 405 -6.15 -7.08 8.70
CA ARG A 405 -6.41 -6.60 10.06
C ARG A 405 -7.91 -6.52 10.38
N ILE A 406 -8.71 -6.00 9.45
CA ILE A 406 -10.17 -5.92 9.61
C ILE A 406 -10.78 -7.31 9.84
N ARG A 407 -10.34 -8.33 9.10
CA ARG A 407 -10.79 -9.72 9.27
C ARG A 407 -10.51 -10.24 10.69
N GLU A 408 -9.33 -9.93 11.25
CA GLU A 408 -9.02 -10.33 12.62
C GLU A 408 -9.90 -9.58 13.64
N GLU A 409 -10.12 -8.27 13.48
CA GLU A 409 -11.01 -7.51 14.34
C GLU A 409 -12.45 -8.05 14.30
N ILE A 410 -12.94 -8.50 13.13
CA ILE A 410 -14.25 -9.16 13.00
C ILE A 410 -14.26 -10.52 13.72
N LYS A 411 -13.20 -11.32 13.62
CA LYS A 411 -13.08 -12.59 14.36
C LYS A 411 -13.03 -12.38 15.88
N GLU A 412 -12.51 -11.26 16.32
CA GLU A 412 -12.50 -10.83 17.74
C GLU A 412 -13.88 -10.34 18.22
N GLY A 413 -14.92 -10.39 17.36
CA GLY A 413 -16.31 -10.09 17.73
C GLY A 413 -16.81 -8.70 17.32
N ARG A 414 -16.05 -7.93 16.56
CA ARG A 414 -16.50 -6.62 16.03
C ARG A 414 -17.33 -6.80 14.76
N THR A 415 -18.21 -5.85 14.49
CA THR A 415 -18.94 -5.80 13.21
C THR A 415 -18.19 -5.01 12.16
N LEU A 416 -18.45 -5.27 10.87
CA LEU A 416 -17.87 -4.50 9.77
C LEU A 416 -18.15 -3.00 9.90
N ALA A 417 -19.38 -2.62 10.33
CA ALA A 417 -19.75 -1.23 10.55
C ALA A 417 -18.88 -0.52 11.59
N GLN A 418 -18.49 -1.25 12.65
CA GLN A 418 -17.61 -0.72 13.69
C GLN A 418 -16.16 -0.55 13.23
N VAL A 419 -15.63 -1.54 12.47
CA VAL A 419 -14.23 -1.50 12.02
C VAL A 419 -14.00 -0.61 10.80
N THR A 420 -15.06 -0.24 10.08
CA THR A 420 -15.02 0.70 8.95
C THR A 420 -15.50 2.09 9.34
N ASP A 421 -15.84 2.30 10.60
CA ASP A 421 -16.31 3.57 11.17
C ASP A 421 -17.55 4.16 10.45
N LEU A 422 -18.39 3.31 9.84
CA LEU A 422 -19.57 3.76 9.08
C LEU A 422 -20.51 4.62 9.94
N LEU A 423 -20.67 4.28 11.22
CA LEU A 423 -21.54 5.04 12.15
C LEU A 423 -21.05 6.47 12.39
N ARG A 424 -19.75 6.73 12.18
CA ARG A 424 -19.18 8.09 12.28
C ARG A 424 -19.49 8.93 11.04
N TRP A 425 -19.44 8.30 9.86
CA TRP A 425 -19.79 8.97 8.59
C TRP A 425 -21.27 9.33 8.53
N GLU A 426 -22.10 8.55 9.18
CA GLU A 426 -23.55 8.76 9.30
C GLU A 426 -23.93 9.66 10.46
N LYS A 427 -22.99 10.35 11.12
CA LYS A 427 -23.36 11.32 12.15
C LYS A 427 -24.39 12.28 11.57
N LYS A 428 -25.64 11.99 11.90
CA LYS A 428 -26.76 12.83 11.56
C LYS A 428 -26.60 14.17 12.26
N ILE A 429 -26.71 15.19 11.45
CA ILE A 429 -26.83 16.57 11.87
C ILE A 429 -28.03 16.71 12.79
#